data_918497f87a502a2998e594b68ce19ad4
#
_entry.id   918497f87a502a2998e594b68ce19ad4
#
_cell.length_a   1.000
_cell.length_b   1.000
_cell.length_c   1.000
_cell.angle_alpha   90.00
_cell.angle_beta   90.00
_cell.angle_gamma   90.00
#
_symmetry.space_group_name_H-M   'P 1'
#
loop_
_entity.id
_entity.type
_entity.pdbx_description
1 polymer ?
#
loop_
_entity_poly.entity_id
_entity_poly.type
_entity_poly.pdbx_seq_one_letter_code
_entity_poly.pdbx_strand_id
1 'polypeptide(L)'
;MKILFTTQASNDLGLLTRSLPIASELKKRGHEVAFCNPAKTPRMVIADAGFDNLIPRHPAYYLNHLLLANKPDLRALMQFIFSKQVKRDFGGTLSFLYQLARTRPQMGSATSEIWSVDHLAALTGMLSENFVRSECDALMQLMTEFDADVVVDALHPVACMAARILGKPLVTIIQSDMHPASKGFIWWKEPPPDLLTPIAVLNKILAEYGLEPIRKTEELLNGDLTLVLGIPETDPLPHETNATYIGAILWQKADIDPPDWFTQLDHARPVIWIYSGNPRYLPIVTPIDSSIVIRSCITALDREDVQVILTTGHHDLPNELEPLPANFRYHPFVPGLMMAQRSDLLIHHGGYGSCQTGLFTGTPAVIIPTYSERESNARRVQAVGAGEFITPTTDPSGRNKDIDPDELRAMVRQVLFTPSCANNARRISKMMQAVGGVSWTTDRIEEFCRSRQR
;
A
#
# COMPACT_ATOMS: atom_id res chain seq x y z
N MET A 1 -11.38 5.99 24.58
CA MET A 1 -11.83 4.84 23.77
C MET A 1 -10.65 3.93 23.51
N LYS A 2 -10.90 2.63 23.34
CA LYS A 2 -9.95 1.63 22.89
C LYS A 2 -10.09 1.42 21.39
N ILE A 3 -9.07 1.77 20.65
CA ILE A 3 -9.08 1.81 19.18
C ILE A 3 -8.10 0.79 18.64
N LEU A 4 -8.59 -0.19 17.90
CA LEU A 4 -7.75 -1.20 17.27
C LEU A 4 -7.55 -0.90 15.78
N PHE A 5 -6.29 -0.66 15.39
CA PHE A 5 -5.91 -0.54 13.99
C PHE A 5 -5.56 -1.91 13.41
N THR A 6 -6.18 -2.26 12.29
CA THR A 6 -5.89 -3.48 11.54
C THR A 6 -5.38 -3.11 10.14
N THR A 7 -4.38 -3.83 9.67
CA THR A 7 -3.86 -3.67 8.30
C THR A 7 -3.55 -5.04 7.74
N GLN A 8 -3.65 -5.19 6.41
CA GLN A 8 -3.23 -6.43 5.78
C GLN A 8 -1.80 -6.79 6.17
N ALA A 9 -1.59 -8.06 6.46
CA ALA A 9 -0.28 -8.61 6.79
C ALA A 9 0.65 -8.61 5.58
N SER A 10 1.41 -7.56 5.45
CA SER A 10 2.40 -7.36 4.38
C SER A 10 3.63 -6.68 4.97
N ASN A 11 4.82 -6.98 4.45
CA ASN A 11 6.01 -6.19 4.76
C ASN A 11 6.02 -4.84 4.04
N ASP A 12 4.99 -4.53 3.25
CA ASP A 12 4.77 -3.21 2.69
C ASP A 12 4.34 -2.24 3.80
N LEU A 13 5.01 -1.11 3.87
CA LEU A 13 4.69 -0.05 4.81
C LEU A 13 3.59 0.90 4.31
N GLY A 14 3.18 0.78 3.05
CA GLY A 14 2.25 1.71 2.43
C GLY A 14 0.93 1.87 3.17
N LEU A 15 0.36 0.79 3.69
CA LEU A 15 -0.88 0.82 4.47
C LEU A 15 -0.63 1.34 5.90
N LEU A 16 0.45 0.90 6.53
CA LEU A 16 0.80 1.30 7.88
C LEU A 16 1.12 2.78 7.98
N THR A 17 1.89 3.32 7.03
CA THR A 17 2.29 4.74 7.04
C THR A 17 1.13 5.72 6.87
N ARG A 18 -0.03 5.25 6.41
CA ARG A 18 -1.28 6.03 6.36
C ARG A 18 -2.05 5.97 7.69
N SER A 19 -1.93 4.88 8.42
CA SER A 19 -2.60 4.68 9.71
C SER A 19 -1.85 5.33 10.88
N LEU A 20 -0.51 5.29 10.86
CA LEU A 20 0.34 5.78 11.96
C LEU A 20 0.11 7.25 12.34
N PRO A 21 0.00 8.23 11.41
CA PRO A 21 -0.24 9.62 11.79
C PRO A 21 -1.58 9.82 12.51
N ILE A 22 -2.63 9.13 12.04
CA ILE A 22 -3.97 9.18 12.64
C ILE A 22 -3.95 8.52 14.02
N ALA A 23 -3.32 7.35 14.15
CA ALA A 23 -3.14 6.64 15.41
C ALA A 23 -2.37 7.50 16.43
N SER A 24 -1.32 8.19 15.98
CA SER A 24 -0.51 9.08 16.83
C SER A 24 -1.33 10.26 17.35
N GLU A 25 -2.15 10.85 16.51
CA GLU A 25 -3.03 11.97 16.93
C GLU A 25 -4.11 11.49 17.90
N LEU A 26 -4.75 10.33 17.64
CA LEU A 26 -5.71 9.72 18.56
C LEU A 26 -5.08 9.42 19.93
N LYS A 27 -3.85 8.88 19.94
CA LYS A 27 -3.12 8.63 21.20
C LYS A 27 -2.81 9.94 21.96
N LYS A 28 -2.41 10.99 21.27
CA LYS A 28 -2.19 12.33 21.88
C LYS A 28 -3.47 12.89 22.51
N ARG A 29 -4.64 12.57 21.95
CA ARG A 29 -5.95 12.97 22.47
C ARG A 29 -6.44 12.08 23.62
N GLY A 30 -5.61 11.15 24.09
CA GLY A 30 -5.89 10.31 25.26
C GLY A 30 -6.66 9.02 24.98
N HIS A 31 -6.72 8.57 23.71
CA HIS A 31 -7.27 7.27 23.38
C HIS A 31 -6.23 6.16 23.61
N GLU A 32 -6.69 4.98 24.00
CA GLU A 32 -5.88 3.76 24.00
C GLU A 32 -5.87 3.18 22.60
N VAL A 33 -4.69 3.16 21.98
CA VAL A 33 -4.54 2.76 20.58
C VAL A 33 -3.56 1.61 20.46
N ALA A 34 -3.99 0.53 19.80
CA ALA A 34 -3.17 -0.64 19.49
C ALA A 34 -3.27 -1.01 18.00
N PHE A 35 -2.30 -1.74 17.52
CA PHE A 35 -2.26 -2.27 16.15
C PHE A 35 -2.37 -3.80 16.15
N CYS A 36 -2.83 -4.35 15.04
CA CYS A 36 -2.72 -5.76 14.71
C CYS A 36 -2.09 -5.92 13.33
N ASN A 37 -0.79 -6.18 13.30
CA ASN A 37 -0.07 -6.56 12.07
C ASN A 37 1.04 -7.57 12.38
N PRO A 38 0.97 -8.80 11.86
CA PRO A 38 1.93 -9.86 12.19
C PRO A 38 3.23 -9.77 11.36
N ALA A 39 3.29 -8.97 10.31
CA ALA A 39 4.46 -8.88 9.45
C ALA A 39 5.65 -8.24 10.16
N LYS A 40 6.86 -8.70 9.85
CA LYS A 40 8.09 -8.33 10.58
C LYS A 40 8.38 -6.82 10.52
N THR A 41 8.38 -6.24 9.33
CA THR A 41 8.73 -4.82 9.14
C THR A 41 7.71 -3.88 9.79
N PRO A 42 6.38 -4.06 9.58
CA PRO A 42 5.37 -3.29 10.30
C PRO A 42 5.48 -3.38 11.82
N ARG A 43 5.75 -4.56 12.38
CA ARG A 43 5.93 -4.73 13.83
C ARG A 43 7.03 -3.85 14.39
N MET A 44 8.17 -3.77 13.68
CA MET A 44 9.29 -2.91 14.10
C MET A 44 8.87 -1.43 14.06
N VAL A 45 8.22 -0.99 12.98
CA VAL A 45 7.81 0.41 12.81
C VAL A 45 6.72 0.80 13.82
N ILE A 46 5.78 -0.10 14.12
CA ILE A 46 4.74 0.11 15.15
C ILE A 46 5.39 0.28 16.54
N ALA A 47 6.35 -0.59 16.88
CA ALA A 47 7.06 -0.52 18.15
C ALA A 47 7.91 0.77 18.25
N ASP A 48 8.64 1.13 17.18
CA ASP A 48 9.43 2.37 17.11
C ASP A 48 8.54 3.63 17.24
N ALA A 49 7.29 3.56 16.75
CA ALA A 49 6.30 4.62 16.92
C ALA A 49 5.64 4.63 18.32
N GLY A 50 6.02 3.70 19.19
CA GLY A 50 5.55 3.63 20.57
C GLY A 50 4.15 3.06 20.75
N PHE A 51 3.69 2.17 19.85
CA PHE A 51 2.40 1.49 19.95
C PHE A 51 2.54 0.01 20.29
N ASP A 52 1.55 -0.52 20.98
CA ASP A 52 1.39 -1.95 21.15
C ASP A 52 0.92 -2.59 19.84
N ASN A 53 1.54 -3.71 19.49
CA ASN A 53 1.13 -4.53 18.36
C ASN A 53 0.61 -5.87 18.88
N LEU A 54 -0.69 -6.02 18.86
CA LEU A 54 -1.39 -7.18 19.37
C LEU A 54 -1.48 -8.25 18.29
N ILE A 55 -0.96 -9.43 18.58
CA ILE A 55 -0.99 -10.54 17.63
C ILE A 55 -1.92 -11.63 18.16
N PRO A 56 -2.95 -12.05 17.39
CA PRO A 56 -3.82 -13.14 17.78
C PRO A 56 -3.05 -14.40 18.16
N ARG A 57 -3.41 -15.04 19.26
CA ARG A 57 -2.78 -16.27 19.74
C ARG A 57 -3.33 -17.54 19.05
N HIS A 58 -3.80 -17.40 17.83
CA HIS A 58 -4.36 -18.50 17.07
C HIS A 58 -3.30 -19.13 16.14
N PRO A 59 -3.03 -20.46 16.24
CA PRO A 59 -1.96 -21.08 15.45
C PRO A 59 -2.10 -20.94 13.94
N ALA A 60 -3.34 -21.03 13.42
CA ALA A 60 -3.58 -20.85 11.99
C ALA A 60 -3.28 -19.42 11.50
N TYR A 61 -3.46 -18.42 12.37
CA TYR A 61 -3.10 -17.04 12.05
C TYR A 61 -1.61 -16.89 11.74
N TYR A 62 -0.75 -17.56 12.49
CA TYR A 62 0.69 -17.56 12.22
C TYR A 62 1.07 -18.24 10.91
N LEU A 63 0.40 -19.33 10.52
CA LEU A 63 0.67 -19.99 9.24
C LEU A 63 0.36 -19.09 8.07
N ASN A 64 -0.79 -18.43 8.11
CA ASN A 64 -1.24 -17.53 7.07
C ASN A 64 -0.18 -16.45 6.78
N HIS A 65 0.42 -15.93 7.85
CA HIS A 65 1.41 -14.86 7.74
C HIS A 65 2.84 -15.35 7.48
N LEU A 66 3.19 -16.58 7.86
CA LEU A 66 4.45 -17.22 7.48
C LEU A 66 4.55 -17.44 5.97
N LEU A 67 3.45 -17.85 5.35
CA LEU A 67 3.41 -18.09 3.91
C LEU A 67 3.41 -16.79 3.09
N LEU A 68 2.93 -15.69 3.67
CA LEU A 68 2.98 -14.35 3.08
C LEU A 68 4.26 -13.59 3.43
N ALA A 69 5.06 -14.07 4.40
CA ALA A 69 6.31 -13.44 4.77
C ALA A 69 7.46 -13.85 3.83
N ASN A 70 8.31 -12.88 3.47
CA ASN A 70 9.43 -13.06 2.54
C ASN A 70 10.52 -14.04 2.99
N LYS A 71 10.50 -14.46 4.24
CA LYS A 71 11.36 -15.53 4.77
C LYS A 71 10.56 -16.28 5.82
N PRO A 72 10.09 -17.50 5.54
CA PRO A 72 9.48 -18.32 6.55
C PRO A 72 10.49 -18.50 7.69
N ASP A 73 10.11 -18.13 8.89
CA ASP A 73 10.86 -18.50 10.09
C ASP A 73 10.70 -20.01 10.27
N LEU A 74 11.78 -20.74 9.99
CA LEU A 74 11.78 -22.21 10.07
C LEU A 74 11.33 -22.69 11.45
N ARG A 75 11.67 -21.96 12.51
CA ARG A 75 11.26 -22.28 13.87
C ARG A 75 9.74 -22.15 14.07
N ALA A 76 9.16 -21.07 13.55
CA ALA A 76 7.71 -20.85 13.61
C ALA A 76 6.97 -21.85 12.72
N LEU A 77 7.51 -22.20 11.54
CA LEU A 77 6.98 -23.25 10.67
C LEU A 77 6.98 -24.62 11.39
N MET A 78 8.07 -24.98 12.05
CA MET A 78 8.15 -26.22 12.82
C MET A 78 7.18 -26.22 14.01
N GLN A 79 7.09 -25.13 14.75
CA GLN A 79 6.12 -24.99 15.84
C GLN A 79 4.67 -25.14 15.34
N PHE A 80 4.37 -24.61 14.15
CA PHE A 80 3.07 -24.78 13.53
C PHE A 80 2.82 -26.22 13.10
N ILE A 81 3.75 -26.86 12.37
CA ILE A 81 3.62 -28.27 11.91
C ILE A 81 3.37 -29.21 13.09
N PHE A 82 4.02 -28.96 14.24
CA PHE A 82 3.84 -29.76 15.44
C PHE A 82 2.73 -29.24 16.39
N SER A 83 2.02 -28.18 16.00
CA SER A 83 0.92 -27.64 16.83
C SER A 83 -0.23 -28.63 16.95
N LYS A 84 -0.94 -28.54 18.11
CA LYS A 84 -2.17 -29.35 18.31
C LYS A 84 -3.25 -29.08 17.26
N GLN A 85 -3.21 -27.92 16.62
CA GLN A 85 -4.19 -27.50 15.63
C GLN A 85 -3.98 -28.16 14.27
N VAL A 86 -2.73 -28.29 13.78
CA VAL A 86 -2.45 -29.09 12.56
C VAL A 86 -2.86 -30.52 12.77
N LYS A 87 -2.64 -31.07 13.98
CA LYS A 87 -3.09 -32.41 14.33
C LYS A 87 -4.62 -32.56 14.38
N ARG A 88 -5.36 -31.48 14.72
CA ARG A 88 -6.83 -31.46 14.76
C ARG A 88 -7.47 -31.18 13.41
N ASP A 89 -6.82 -30.38 12.57
CA ASP A 89 -7.34 -29.95 11.27
C ASP A 89 -6.28 -30.11 10.16
N PHE A 90 -5.79 -31.34 10.01
CA PHE A 90 -4.85 -31.70 8.96
C PHE A 90 -5.46 -31.49 7.56
N GLY A 91 -6.76 -31.80 7.42
CA GLY A 91 -7.50 -31.63 6.16
C GLY A 91 -7.59 -30.17 5.71
N GLY A 92 -7.85 -29.26 6.65
CA GLY A 92 -7.90 -27.83 6.39
C GLY A 92 -6.55 -27.26 5.99
N THR A 93 -5.48 -27.71 6.66
CA THR A 93 -4.11 -27.31 6.30
C THR A 93 -3.75 -27.75 4.88
N LEU A 94 -4.11 -29.00 4.50
CA LEU A 94 -3.89 -29.51 3.14
C LEU A 94 -4.73 -28.73 2.11
N SER A 95 -5.99 -28.43 2.44
CA SER A 95 -6.87 -27.64 1.57
C SER A 95 -6.27 -26.24 1.32
N PHE A 96 -5.77 -25.59 2.35
CA PHE A 96 -5.11 -24.29 2.21
C PHE A 96 -3.86 -24.37 1.32
N LEU A 97 -2.97 -25.34 1.57
CA LEU A 97 -1.78 -25.55 0.73
C LEU A 97 -2.13 -25.87 -0.73
N TYR A 98 -3.17 -26.65 -0.94
CA TYR A 98 -3.69 -26.96 -2.27
C TYR A 98 -4.20 -25.70 -2.98
N GLN A 99 -4.97 -24.85 -2.30
CA GLN A 99 -5.46 -23.58 -2.87
C GLN A 99 -4.31 -22.64 -3.19
N LEU A 100 -3.32 -22.51 -2.30
CA LEU A 100 -2.12 -21.74 -2.57
C LEU A 100 -1.35 -22.25 -3.80
N ALA A 101 -1.19 -23.55 -3.92
CA ALA A 101 -0.55 -24.16 -5.09
C ALA A 101 -1.32 -23.91 -6.38
N ARG A 102 -2.65 -23.93 -6.32
CA ARG A 102 -3.54 -23.64 -7.45
C ARG A 102 -3.48 -22.18 -7.90
N THR A 103 -3.30 -21.23 -6.97
CA THR A 103 -3.19 -19.80 -7.28
C THR A 103 -1.79 -19.42 -7.74
N ARG A 104 -0.77 -20.25 -7.43
CA ARG A 104 0.64 -19.95 -7.75
C ARG A 104 0.91 -19.61 -9.23
N PRO A 105 0.29 -20.26 -10.24
CA PRO A 105 0.48 -19.86 -11.63
C PRO A 105 0.03 -18.42 -11.92
N GLN A 106 -1.04 -17.96 -11.28
CA GLN A 106 -1.53 -16.57 -11.43
C GLN A 106 -0.66 -15.59 -10.65
N MET A 107 -0.08 -16.03 -9.53
CA MET A 107 0.85 -15.22 -8.72
C MET A 107 2.27 -15.16 -9.30
N GLY A 108 2.70 -16.19 -10.00
CA GLY A 108 4.08 -16.39 -10.48
C GLY A 108 4.36 -15.87 -11.88
N SER A 109 3.36 -15.39 -12.60
CA SER A 109 3.56 -14.78 -13.92
C SER A 109 4.02 -13.33 -13.77
N ALA A 110 5.15 -12.98 -14.37
CA ALA A 110 5.61 -11.59 -14.41
C ALA A 110 4.66 -10.64 -15.18
N THR A 111 3.72 -11.22 -15.91
CA THR A 111 2.65 -10.53 -16.62
C THR A 111 1.31 -10.55 -15.87
N SER A 112 1.24 -11.20 -14.70
CA SER A 112 0.01 -11.29 -13.92
C SER A 112 -0.34 -9.92 -13.37
N GLU A 113 -1.48 -9.41 -13.79
CA GLU A 113 -2.08 -8.19 -13.30
C GLU A 113 -2.98 -8.51 -12.11
N ILE A 114 -2.97 -7.66 -11.09
CA ILE A 114 -3.97 -7.71 -10.01
C ILE A 114 -5.12 -6.80 -10.42
N TRP A 115 -6.27 -7.38 -10.73
CA TRP A 115 -7.40 -6.67 -11.34
C TRP A 115 -8.24 -5.88 -10.35
N SER A 116 -8.42 -6.44 -9.15
CA SER A 116 -9.31 -5.90 -8.12
C SER A 116 -8.88 -6.39 -6.74
N VAL A 117 -9.53 -5.93 -5.71
CA VAL A 117 -9.38 -6.46 -4.35
C VAL A 117 -9.83 -7.92 -4.28
N ASP A 118 -10.87 -8.33 -5.04
CA ASP A 118 -11.27 -9.73 -5.17
C ASP A 118 -10.13 -10.62 -5.64
N HIS A 119 -9.47 -10.20 -6.71
CA HIS A 119 -8.34 -10.96 -7.25
C HIS A 119 -7.18 -11.02 -6.25
N LEU A 120 -6.85 -9.89 -5.61
CA LEU A 120 -5.83 -9.84 -4.56
C LEU A 120 -6.19 -10.78 -3.39
N ALA A 121 -7.43 -10.74 -2.92
CA ALA A 121 -7.93 -11.58 -1.84
C ALA A 121 -7.86 -13.07 -2.19
N ALA A 122 -8.23 -13.43 -3.43
CA ALA A 122 -8.10 -14.80 -3.94
C ALA A 122 -6.64 -15.28 -3.92
N LEU A 123 -5.71 -14.43 -4.38
CA LEU A 123 -4.28 -14.74 -4.42
C LEU A 123 -3.65 -14.82 -3.02
N THR A 124 -4.24 -14.19 -2.01
CA THR A 124 -3.70 -14.14 -0.64
C THR A 124 -4.37 -15.13 0.32
N GLY A 125 -5.01 -16.18 -0.20
CA GLY A 125 -5.48 -17.31 0.60
C GLY A 125 -6.98 -17.36 0.85
N MET A 126 -7.74 -16.34 0.50
CA MET A 126 -9.17 -16.26 0.80
C MET A 126 -10.05 -17.19 -0.06
N LEU A 127 -9.46 -17.96 -0.98
CA LEU A 127 -10.14 -19.09 -1.63
C LEU A 127 -10.31 -20.30 -0.69
N SER A 128 -9.61 -20.32 0.45
CA SER A 128 -9.72 -21.38 1.45
C SER A 128 -10.66 -20.98 2.58
N GLU A 129 -11.76 -21.69 2.74
CA GLU A 129 -12.71 -21.49 3.82
C GLU A 129 -12.04 -21.57 5.21
N ASN A 130 -11.18 -22.57 5.40
CA ASN A 130 -10.48 -22.75 6.68
C ASN A 130 -9.52 -21.61 6.98
N PHE A 131 -8.88 -21.04 5.95
CA PHE A 131 -8.05 -19.86 6.11
C PHE A 131 -8.89 -18.67 6.60
N VAL A 132 -9.95 -18.33 5.87
CA VAL A 132 -10.80 -17.17 6.22
C VAL A 132 -11.43 -17.35 7.59
N ARG A 133 -11.94 -18.55 7.89
CA ARG A 133 -12.56 -18.86 9.18
C ARG A 133 -11.59 -18.71 10.34
N SER A 134 -10.42 -19.35 10.25
CA SER A 134 -9.43 -19.30 11.33
C SER A 134 -8.88 -17.91 11.56
N GLU A 135 -8.75 -17.11 10.50
CA GLU A 135 -8.33 -15.72 10.62
C GLU A 135 -9.43 -14.85 11.22
N CYS A 136 -10.67 -15.06 10.82
CA CYS A 136 -11.82 -14.37 11.38
C CYS A 136 -11.97 -14.66 12.88
N ASP A 137 -11.92 -15.93 13.27
CA ASP A 137 -12.01 -16.34 14.67
C ASP A 137 -10.89 -15.73 15.52
N ALA A 138 -9.67 -15.74 15.01
CA ALA A 138 -8.52 -15.15 15.67
C ALA A 138 -8.66 -13.64 15.89
N LEU A 139 -9.16 -12.93 14.88
CA LEU A 139 -9.39 -11.48 14.97
C LEU A 139 -10.57 -11.13 15.86
N MET A 140 -11.66 -11.92 15.82
CA MET A 140 -12.79 -11.75 16.76
C MET A 140 -12.35 -11.93 18.20
N GLN A 141 -11.54 -12.96 18.48
CA GLN A 141 -10.97 -13.16 19.80
C GLN A 141 -10.12 -11.97 20.24
N LEU A 142 -9.22 -11.48 19.36
CA LEU A 142 -8.38 -10.32 19.67
C LEU A 142 -9.20 -9.06 19.95
N MET A 143 -10.18 -8.76 19.10
CA MET A 143 -11.07 -7.59 19.28
C MET A 143 -11.83 -7.64 20.59
N THR A 144 -12.23 -8.85 21.02
CA THR A 144 -12.93 -9.08 22.29
C THR A 144 -11.98 -8.97 23.49
N GLU A 145 -10.78 -9.59 23.42
CA GLU A 145 -9.79 -9.54 24.50
C GLU A 145 -9.25 -8.11 24.72
N PHE A 146 -9.04 -7.35 23.65
CA PHE A 146 -8.66 -5.94 23.74
C PHE A 146 -9.82 -5.06 24.18
N ASP A 147 -11.05 -5.55 24.06
CA ASP A 147 -12.28 -4.79 24.31
C ASP A 147 -12.36 -3.53 23.44
N ALA A 148 -12.17 -3.70 22.14
CA ALA A 148 -12.15 -2.60 21.19
C ALA A 148 -13.50 -1.86 21.13
N ASP A 149 -13.49 -0.54 21.30
CA ASP A 149 -14.66 0.31 21.09
C ASP A 149 -14.92 0.56 19.60
N VAL A 150 -13.85 0.60 18.81
CA VAL A 150 -13.88 0.81 17.36
C VAL A 150 -12.70 0.11 16.69
N VAL A 151 -12.93 -0.42 15.50
CA VAL A 151 -11.88 -0.95 14.61
C VAL A 151 -11.62 0.04 13.50
N VAL A 152 -10.35 0.39 13.27
CA VAL A 152 -9.90 1.22 12.16
C VAL A 152 -9.07 0.34 11.23
N ASP A 153 -9.59 0.07 10.05
CA ASP A 153 -8.98 -0.87 9.11
C ASP A 153 -8.34 -0.17 7.90
N ALA A 154 -7.23 -0.74 7.44
CA ALA A 154 -6.62 -0.37 6.18
C ALA A 154 -6.30 -1.63 5.35
N LEU A 155 -7.25 -2.02 4.48
CA LEU A 155 -7.17 -3.14 3.55
C LEU A 155 -6.98 -4.51 4.22
N HIS A 156 -7.83 -4.86 5.17
CA HIS A 156 -7.87 -6.20 5.74
C HIS A 156 -9.31 -6.77 5.75
N PRO A 157 -9.81 -7.29 4.62
CA PRO A 157 -11.21 -7.69 4.47
C PRO A 157 -11.73 -8.63 5.57
N VAL A 158 -10.90 -9.58 6.04
CA VAL A 158 -11.29 -10.50 7.11
C VAL A 158 -11.41 -9.79 8.45
N ALA A 159 -10.59 -8.77 8.73
CA ALA A 159 -10.76 -7.95 9.93
C ALA A 159 -12.06 -7.12 9.89
N CYS A 160 -12.39 -6.57 8.72
CA CYS A 160 -13.66 -5.89 8.50
C CYS A 160 -14.86 -6.84 8.70
N MET A 161 -14.76 -8.09 8.23
CA MET A 161 -15.77 -9.12 8.47
C MET A 161 -15.89 -9.46 9.95
N ALA A 162 -14.78 -9.67 10.65
CA ALA A 162 -14.76 -9.96 12.09
C ALA A 162 -15.39 -8.82 12.91
N ALA A 163 -15.08 -7.56 12.57
CA ALA A 163 -15.69 -6.39 13.23
C ALA A 163 -17.22 -6.37 13.06
N ARG A 164 -17.71 -6.65 11.84
CA ARG A 164 -19.16 -6.73 11.57
C ARG A 164 -19.85 -7.86 12.31
N ILE A 165 -19.24 -9.05 12.36
CA ILE A 165 -19.76 -10.19 13.11
C ILE A 165 -19.92 -9.85 14.60
N LEU A 166 -18.96 -9.11 15.17
CA LEU A 166 -19.01 -8.66 16.56
C LEU A 166 -19.87 -7.41 16.77
N GLY A 167 -20.44 -6.82 15.73
CA GLY A 167 -21.18 -5.56 15.81
C GLY A 167 -20.32 -4.37 16.26
N LYS A 168 -18.99 -4.43 16.07
CA LYS A 168 -18.09 -3.34 16.42
C LYS A 168 -18.16 -2.22 15.36
N PRO A 169 -18.18 -0.95 15.77
CA PRO A 169 -18.05 0.18 14.83
C PRO A 169 -16.80 0.03 13.97
N LEU A 170 -16.96 0.16 12.64
CA LEU A 170 -15.90 -0.04 11.67
C LEU A 170 -15.63 1.24 10.89
N VAL A 171 -14.41 1.76 11.02
CA VAL A 171 -13.86 2.82 10.20
C VAL A 171 -12.88 2.20 9.20
N THR A 172 -12.95 2.55 7.93
CA THR A 172 -11.99 2.07 6.93
C THR A 172 -11.23 3.22 6.30
N ILE A 173 -9.91 3.06 6.09
CA ILE A 173 -9.02 4.02 5.43
C ILE A 173 -8.54 3.37 4.13
N ILE A 174 -9.05 3.82 2.99
CA ILE A 174 -8.84 3.17 1.69
C ILE A 174 -8.39 4.15 0.60
N GLN A 175 -7.80 3.62 -0.44
CA GLN A 175 -7.68 4.32 -1.74
C GLN A 175 -9.02 4.23 -2.49
N SER A 176 -9.26 5.15 -3.41
CA SER A 176 -10.50 5.14 -4.19
C SER A 176 -10.74 3.84 -4.97
N ASP A 177 -9.69 3.22 -5.52
CA ASP A 177 -9.80 1.95 -6.25
C ASP A 177 -10.12 0.73 -5.39
N MET A 178 -10.09 0.87 -4.07
CA MET A 178 -10.55 -0.15 -3.11
C MET A 178 -11.99 0.09 -2.65
N HIS A 179 -12.64 1.16 -3.11
CA HIS A 179 -14.03 1.45 -2.78
C HIS A 179 -14.99 0.61 -3.66
N PRO A 180 -16.11 0.09 -3.13
CA PRO A 180 -17.04 -0.74 -3.92
C PRO A 180 -17.65 -0.03 -5.15
N ALA A 181 -17.74 1.28 -5.17
CA ALA A 181 -18.18 2.03 -6.35
C ALA A 181 -17.08 2.28 -7.39
N SER A 182 -15.83 1.91 -7.09
CA SER A 182 -14.72 2.04 -8.01
C SER A 182 -14.77 1.01 -9.15
N LYS A 183 -14.08 1.33 -10.22
CA LYS A 183 -13.84 0.42 -11.36
C LYS A 183 -12.69 -0.58 -11.12
N GLY A 184 -12.04 -0.56 -9.94
CA GLY A 184 -10.88 -1.39 -9.59
C GLY A 184 -9.54 -0.83 -10.06
N PHE A 185 -8.50 -1.68 -10.04
CA PHE A 185 -7.13 -1.27 -10.38
C PHE A 185 -6.87 -1.12 -11.87
N ILE A 186 -7.60 -1.86 -12.71
CA ILE A 186 -7.41 -1.88 -14.16
C ILE A 186 -8.74 -1.54 -14.83
N TRP A 187 -9.04 -0.24 -14.97
CA TRP A 187 -10.30 0.22 -15.58
C TRP A 187 -10.19 0.46 -17.09
N TRP A 188 -9.00 0.32 -17.70
CA TRP A 188 -8.73 0.55 -19.11
C TRP A 188 -8.62 -0.73 -19.93
N LYS A 189 -8.84 -1.88 -19.29
CA LYS A 189 -8.87 -3.21 -19.92
C LYS A 189 -10.03 -4.01 -19.36
N GLU A 190 -10.55 -4.94 -20.16
CA GLU A 190 -11.55 -5.90 -19.69
C GLU A 190 -10.88 -7.01 -18.88
N PRO A 191 -11.45 -7.40 -17.72
CA PRO A 191 -10.92 -8.49 -16.93
C PRO A 191 -11.08 -9.84 -17.63
N PRO A 192 -10.17 -10.81 -17.40
CA PRO A 192 -10.35 -12.18 -17.85
C PRO A 192 -11.65 -12.78 -17.29
N PRO A 193 -12.37 -13.59 -18.09
CA PRO A 193 -13.65 -14.19 -17.66
C PRO A 193 -13.51 -15.22 -16.54
N ASP A 194 -12.31 -15.79 -16.38
CA ASP A 194 -11.97 -16.83 -15.39
C ASP A 194 -11.20 -16.28 -14.19
N LEU A 195 -11.33 -14.98 -13.92
CA LEU A 195 -10.65 -14.33 -12.80
C LEU A 195 -11.08 -14.95 -11.47
N LEU A 196 -10.12 -15.33 -10.65
CA LEU A 196 -10.39 -15.91 -9.34
C LEU A 196 -11.02 -14.90 -8.40
N THR A 197 -12.04 -15.33 -7.65
CA THR A 197 -12.73 -14.51 -6.65
C THR A 197 -13.03 -15.33 -5.39
N PRO A 198 -12.88 -14.75 -4.18
CA PRO A 198 -13.18 -15.42 -2.92
C PRO A 198 -14.65 -15.30 -2.48
N ILE A 199 -15.51 -14.67 -3.28
CA ILE A 199 -16.86 -14.27 -2.88
C ILE A 199 -17.70 -15.45 -2.36
N ALA A 200 -17.61 -16.62 -3.00
CA ALA A 200 -18.35 -17.78 -2.54
C ALA A 200 -17.94 -18.24 -1.13
N VAL A 201 -16.65 -18.17 -0.81
CA VAL A 201 -16.11 -18.51 0.51
C VAL A 201 -16.51 -17.46 1.55
N LEU A 202 -16.36 -16.19 1.22
CA LEU A 202 -16.71 -15.09 2.10
C LEU A 202 -18.21 -15.10 2.45
N ASN A 203 -19.06 -15.25 1.44
CA ASN A 203 -20.52 -15.30 1.63
C ASN A 203 -20.98 -16.51 2.44
N LYS A 204 -20.32 -17.66 2.30
CA LYS A 204 -20.61 -18.82 3.13
C LYS A 204 -20.40 -18.51 4.62
N ILE A 205 -19.30 -17.83 4.96
CA ILE A 205 -19.01 -17.49 6.36
C ILE A 205 -19.93 -16.36 6.84
N LEU A 206 -20.17 -15.33 6.04
CA LEU A 206 -21.12 -14.26 6.37
C LEU A 206 -22.52 -14.81 6.71
N ALA A 207 -23.00 -15.76 5.90
CA ALA A 207 -24.32 -16.38 6.11
C ALA A 207 -24.44 -17.13 7.45
N GLU A 208 -23.36 -17.74 7.95
CA GLU A 208 -23.36 -18.44 9.25
C GLU A 208 -23.60 -17.48 10.43
N TYR A 209 -23.25 -16.21 10.26
CA TYR A 209 -23.47 -15.14 11.24
C TYR A 209 -24.69 -14.25 10.90
N GLY A 210 -25.50 -14.65 9.91
CA GLY A 210 -26.70 -13.90 9.53
C GLY A 210 -26.43 -12.54 8.88
N LEU A 211 -25.24 -12.36 8.31
CA LEU A 211 -24.86 -11.14 7.61
C LEU A 211 -25.22 -11.22 6.12
N GLU A 212 -25.51 -10.05 5.54
CA GLU A 212 -25.86 -9.93 4.12
C GLU A 212 -24.67 -10.37 3.22
N PRO A 213 -24.99 -11.07 2.11
CA PRO A 213 -23.97 -11.47 1.16
C PRO A 213 -23.38 -10.26 0.43
N ILE A 214 -22.11 -10.36 0.08
CA ILE A 214 -21.38 -9.38 -0.72
C ILE A 214 -21.25 -9.84 -2.16
N ARG A 215 -21.14 -8.90 -3.10
CA ARG A 215 -20.89 -9.16 -4.54
C ARG A 215 -19.41 -9.04 -4.89
N LYS A 216 -18.65 -8.31 -4.08
CA LYS A 216 -17.19 -8.13 -4.22
C LYS A 216 -16.55 -7.82 -2.87
N THR A 217 -15.29 -8.17 -2.72
CA THR A 217 -14.53 -8.01 -1.45
C THR A 217 -14.44 -6.55 -0.99
N GLU A 218 -14.45 -5.60 -1.92
CA GLU A 218 -14.46 -4.17 -1.63
C GLU A 218 -15.66 -3.74 -0.78
N GLU A 219 -16.77 -4.48 -0.81
CA GLU A 219 -17.94 -4.20 0.05
C GLU A 219 -17.62 -4.44 1.53
N LEU A 220 -16.68 -5.33 1.85
CA LEU A 220 -16.17 -5.48 3.21
C LEU A 220 -15.33 -4.27 3.66
N LEU A 221 -14.64 -3.61 2.72
CA LEU A 221 -13.84 -2.43 2.99
C LEU A 221 -14.66 -1.13 3.06
N ASN A 222 -15.95 -1.19 2.79
CA ASN A 222 -16.86 -0.07 2.97
C ASN A 222 -17.39 -0.07 4.42
N GLY A 223 -16.69 0.60 5.33
CA GLY A 223 -17.01 0.65 6.76
C GLY A 223 -18.28 1.45 7.08
N ASP A 224 -18.65 1.49 8.36
CA ASP A 224 -19.70 2.43 8.84
C ASP A 224 -19.27 3.90 8.62
N LEU A 225 -17.96 4.15 8.64
CA LEU A 225 -17.32 5.38 8.17
C LEU A 225 -16.20 5.01 7.20
N THR A 226 -16.34 5.37 5.94
CA THR A 226 -15.31 5.13 4.92
C THR A 226 -14.55 6.41 4.62
N LEU A 227 -13.25 6.39 4.94
CA LEU A 227 -12.29 7.48 4.75
C LEU A 227 -11.45 7.19 3.50
N VAL A 228 -11.57 8.06 2.50
CA VAL A 228 -10.84 7.91 1.23
C VAL A 228 -9.66 8.86 1.20
N LEU A 229 -8.48 8.31 0.99
CA LEU A 229 -7.24 9.06 0.82
C LEU A 229 -7.27 9.88 -0.47
N GLY A 230 -6.59 11.04 -0.46
CA GLY A 230 -6.54 11.94 -1.61
C GLY A 230 -7.75 12.88 -1.68
N ILE A 231 -8.05 13.34 -2.87
CA ILE A 231 -9.15 14.27 -3.19
C ILE A 231 -9.91 13.75 -4.43
N PRO A 232 -11.15 14.20 -4.68
CA PRO A 232 -11.92 13.74 -5.84
C PRO A 232 -11.20 13.84 -7.18
N GLU A 233 -10.33 14.82 -7.36
CA GLU A 233 -9.57 15.05 -8.59
C GLU A 233 -8.51 13.97 -8.84
N THR A 234 -7.87 13.48 -7.78
CA THR A 234 -6.79 12.47 -7.87
C THR A 234 -7.30 11.06 -7.61
N ASP A 235 -8.39 10.93 -6.89
CA ASP A 235 -8.97 9.67 -6.43
C ASP A 235 -10.49 9.63 -6.71
N PRO A 236 -10.91 9.68 -7.98
CA PRO A 236 -12.30 9.87 -8.35
C PRO A 236 -13.20 8.70 -7.94
N LEU A 237 -14.34 9.05 -7.36
CA LEU A 237 -15.48 8.15 -7.10
C LEU A 237 -16.76 8.78 -7.67
N PRO A 238 -17.81 7.99 -7.94
CA PRO A 238 -19.11 8.52 -8.30
C PRO A 238 -19.65 9.51 -7.24
N HIS A 239 -20.33 10.55 -7.66
CA HIS A 239 -20.81 11.64 -6.80
C HIS A 239 -21.73 11.21 -5.64
N GLU A 240 -22.46 10.12 -5.81
CA GLU A 240 -23.41 9.61 -4.80
C GLU A 240 -22.80 8.62 -3.80
N THR A 241 -21.48 8.55 -3.74
CA THR A 241 -20.78 7.61 -2.86
C THR A 241 -20.76 8.08 -1.42
N ASN A 242 -21.09 7.19 -0.48
CA ASN A 242 -20.90 7.44 0.95
C ASN A 242 -19.43 7.30 1.33
N ALA A 243 -18.61 8.25 0.91
CA ALA A 243 -17.17 8.26 1.18
C ALA A 243 -16.74 9.68 1.60
N THR A 244 -15.86 9.74 2.59
CA THR A 244 -15.31 10.99 3.11
C THR A 244 -13.85 11.13 2.70
N TYR A 245 -13.54 12.09 1.83
CA TYR A 245 -12.16 12.37 1.45
C TYR A 245 -11.39 13.02 2.60
N ILE A 246 -10.19 12.52 2.88
CA ILE A 246 -9.37 12.95 4.01
C ILE A 246 -8.06 13.62 3.59
N GLY A 247 -7.87 13.88 2.30
CA GLY A 247 -6.62 14.44 1.78
C GLY A 247 -5.46 13.46 1.84
N ALA A 248 -4.25 13.97 1.73
CA ALA A 248 -3.04 13.15 1.87
C ALA A 248 -2.71 12.91 3.34
N ILE A 249 -2.57 11.65 3.72
CA ILE A 249 -2.04 11.25 5.02
C ILE A 249 -0.63 10.73 4.78
N LEU A 250 0.35 11.55 5.13
CA LEU A 250 1.77 11.28 4.89
C LEU A 250 2.49 11.15 6.23
N TRP A 251 3.17 10.01 6.41
CA TRP A 251 3.96 9.76 7.61
C TRP A 251 5.39 10.22 7.43
N GLN A 252 5.89 10.94 8.41
CA GLN A 252 7.30 11.22 8.58
C GLN A 252 7.73 10.79 9.97
N LYS A 253 8.85 10.09 10.06
CA LYS A 253 9.48 9.90 11.36
C LYS A 253 9.92 11.26 11.87
N ALA A 254 9.50 11.59 13.08
CA ALA A 254 9.98 12.82 13.75
C ALA A 254 11.51 12.76 13.92
N ASP A 255 12.17 13.91 13.93
CA ASP A 255 13.57 14.08 14.29
C ASP A 255 14.60 13.42 13.34
N ILE A 256 14.30 13.34 12.03
CA ILE A 256 15.33 13.03 11.04
C ILE A 256 15.81 14.33 10.40
N ASP A 257 17.04 14.70 10.72
CA ASP A 257 17.72 15.82 10.08
C ASP A 257 18.04 15.51 8.60
N PRO A 258 17.97 16.50 7.73
CA PRO A 258 18.43 16.33 6.36
C PRO A 258 19.92 16.00 6.36
N PRO A 259 20.40 15.21 5.40
CA PRO A 259 21.83 14.98 5.22
C PRO A 259 22.59 16.29 4.98
N ASP A 260 23.84 16.41 5.45
CA ASP A 260 24.66 17.63 5.32
C ASP A 260 24.73 18.18 3.88
N TRP A 261 24.76 17.29 2.90
CA TRP A 261 24.80 17.65 1.48
C TRP A 261 23.51 18.28 0.96
N PHE A 262 22.40 18.17 1.68
CA PHE A 262 21.10 18.68 1.24
C PHE A 262 21.11 20.20 1.01
N THR A 263 21.85 20.92 1.87
CA THR A 263 22.05 22.38 1.74
C THR A 263 23.04 22.74 0.61
N GLN A 264 23.80 21.77 0.11
CA GLN A 264 24.81 21.96 -0.94
C GLN A 264 24.23 21.73 -2.36
N LEU A 265 22.94 21.40 -2.49
CA LEU A 265 22.31 21.25 -3.79
C LEU A 265 22.33 22.59 -4.55
N ASP A 266 22.88 22.55 -5.76
CA ASP A 266 22.98 23.71 -6.62
C ASP A 266 21.58 24.17 -7.10
N HIS A 267 21.23 25.41 -6.85
CA HIS A 267 19.95 25.98 -7.27
C HIS A 267 19.89 26.33 -8.77
N ALA A 268 21.01 26.35 -9.45
CA ALA A 268 21.08 26.65 -10.89
C ALA A 268 20.78 25.46 -11.77
N ARG A 269 20.89 24.23 -11.24
CA ARG A 269 20.63 23.01 -11.97
C ARG A 269 19.43 22.26 -11.41
N PRO A 270 18.54 21.68 -12.25
CA PRO A 270 17.39 20.93 -11.77
C PRO A 270 17.79 19.78 -10.87
N VAL A 271 16.99 19.54 -9.82
CA VAL A 271 17.15 18.44 -8.89
C VAL A 271 16.08 17.37 -9.20
N ILE A 272 16.52 16.18 -9.54
CA ILE A 272 15.66 15.02 -9.78
C ILE A 272 15.81 14.05 -8.61
N TRP A 273 14.70 13.73 -7.94
CA TRP A 273 14.71 12.69 -6.92
C TRP A 273 14.19 11.37 -7.48
N ILE A 274 14.99 10.31 -7.39
CA ILE A 274 14.61 8.96 -7.79
C ILE A 274 14.37 8.12 -6.54
N TYR A 275 13.17 7.54 -6.47
CA TYR A 275 12.78 6.61 -5.43
C TYR A 275 12.19 5.34 -6.02
N SER A 276 12.94 4.24 -5.96
CA SER A 276 12.54 2.95 -6.53
C SER A 276 11.48 2.22 -5.70
N GLY A 277 11.17 2.70 -4.51
CA GLY A 277 10.45 1.90 -3.52
C GLY A 277 11.34 0.79 -2.95
N ASN A 278 10.74 -0.17 -2.26
CA ASN A 278 11.48 -1.34 -1.80
C ASN A 278 11.60 -2.36 -2.95
N PRO A 279 12.81 -2.63 -3.46
CA PRO A 279 13.00 -3.52 -4.61
C PRO A 279 12.71 -5.00 -4.32
N ARG A 280 12.46 -5.38 -3.07
CA ARG A 280 12.34 -6.78 -2.65
C ARG A 280 10.93 -7.19 -2.20
N TYR A 281 9.87 -6.48 -2.64
CA TYR A 281 8.51 -6.84 -2.26
C TYR A 281 7.99 -8.05 -3.01
N LEU A 282 7.50 -9.00 -2.22
CA LEU A 282 6.71 -10.17 -2.53
C LEU A 282 7.39 -11.18 -3.48
N PRO A 283 8.17 -12.14 -2.97
CA PRO A 283 8.66 -13.26 -3.77
C PRO A 283 7.54 -14.21 -4.22
N ILE A 284 6.30 -14.00 -3.76
CA ILE A 284 5.17 -14.89 -4.03
C ILE A 284 4.25 -14.33 -5.12
N VAL A 285 4.11 -13.01 -5.22
CA VAL A 285 3.26 -12.34 -6.22
C VAL A 285 4.17 -11.61 -7.18
N THR A 286 4.23 -12.00 -8.42
CA THR A 286 5.00 -11.40 -9.51
C THR A 286 6.36 -10.78 -9.12
N PRO A 287 7.43 -10.97 -9.83
CA PRO A 287 8.66 -10.26 -9.58
C PRO A 287 8.41 -8.76 -9.82
N ILE A 288 8.06 -8.05 -8.74
CA ILE A 288 8.02 -6.59 -8.76
C ILE A 288 9.46 -6.13 -8.81
N ASP A 289 9.99 -6.05 -10.01
CA ASP A 289 11.34 -5.57 -10.22
C ASP A 289 11.34 -4.04 -10.17
N SER A 290 11.39 -3.49 -8.95
CA SER A 290 11.55 -2.04 -8.78
C SER A 290 12.96 -1.56 -9.13
N SER A 291 13.92 -2.47 -9.35
CA SER A 291 15.28 -2.10 -9.78
C SER A 291 15.30 -1.54 -11.21
N ILE A 292 14.28 -1.85 -12.01
CA ILE A 292 14.11 -1.24 -13.34
C ILE A 292 14.09 0.29 -13.28
N VAL A 293 13.48 0.88 -12.25
CA VAL A 293 13.45 2.33 -12.07
C VAL A 293 14.85 2.90 -11.98
N ILE A 294 15.72 2.26 -11.19
CA ILE A 294 17.10 2.72 -11.00
C ILE A 294 17.92 2.51 -12.28
N ARG A 295 17.92 1.30 -12.83
CA ARG A 295 18.72 0.96 -14.02
C ARG A 295 18.39 1.85 -15.21
N SER A 296 17.10 2.03 -15.49
CA SER A 296 16.66 2.87 -16.62
C SER A 296 17.04 4.33 -16.42
N CYS A 297 16.88 4.86 -15.19
CA CYS A 297 17.25 6.24 -14.90
C CYS A 297 18.76 6.48 -15.00
N ILE A 298 19.61 5.55 -14.54
CA ILE A 298 21.07 5.68 -14.69
C ILE A 298 21.42 5.82 -16.15
N THR A 299 20.92 4.94 -17.02
CA THR A 299 21.20 4.97 -18.46
C THR A 299 20.61 6.19 -19.17
N ALA A 300 19.39 6.60 -18.75
CA ALA A 300 18.72 7.74 -19.39
C ALA A 300 19.33 9.10 -19.02
N LEU A 301 19.87 9.25 -17.81
CA LEU A 301 20.25 10.55 -17.24
C LEU A 301 21.75 10.74 -17.03
N ASP A 302 22.61 9.80 -17.41
CA ASP A 302 24.07 9.82 -17.18
C ASP A 302 24.79 11.07 -17.72
N ARG A 303 24.24 11.70 -18.77
CA ARG A 303 24.83 12.86 -19.46
C ARG A 303 23.97 14.13 -19.37
N GLU A 304 22.91 14.09 -18.57
CA GLU A 304 22.03 15.24 -18.43
C GLU A 304 22.63 16.27 -17.45
N ASP A 305 22.42 17.55 -17.72
CA ASP A 305 22.83 18.65 -16.82
C ASP A 305 21.80 18.83 -15.68
N VAL A 306 21.72 17.80 -14.85
CA VAL A 306 20.82 17.72 -13.69
C VAL A 306 21.56 17.14 -12.49
N GLN A 307 21.02 17.37 -11.29
CA GLN A 307 21.47 16.73 -10.06
C GLN A 307 20.50 15.61 -9.71
N VAL A 308 20.96 14.38 -9.71
CA VAL A 308 20.13 13.22 -9.42
C VAL A 308 20.41 12.72 -8.00
N ILE A 309 19.37 12.69 -7.18
CA ILE A 309 19.39 12.08 -5.84
C ILE A 309 18.68 10.74 -5.93
N LEU A 310 19.42 9.67 -5.70
CA LEU A 310 18.92 8.31 -5.75
C LEU A 310 18.73 7.76 -4.33
N THR A 311 17.53 7.26 -4.02
CA THR A 311 17.22 6.63 -2.73
C THR A 311 16.56 5.28 -2.91
N THR A 312 16.84 4.34 -2.01
CA THR A 312 16.37 2.94 -2.07
C THR A 312 15.50 2.54 -0.86
N GLY A 313 15.20 3.47 0.05
CA GLY A 313 14.41 3.16 1.24
C GLY A 313 15.11 2.24 2.23
N HIS A 314 16.36 2.55 2.60
CA HIS A 314 17.24 1.79 3.49
C HIS A 314 17.82 0.47 2.93
N HIS A 315 17.70 0.23 1.63
CA HIS A 315 18.40 -0.89 0.99
C HIS A 315 19.71 -0.41 0.39
N ASP A 316 20.70 -1.29 0.37
CA ASP A 316 21.96 -1.02 -0.31
C ASP A 316 21.75 -0.92 -1.82
N LEU A 317 22.55 -0.08 -2.47
CA LEU A 317 22.61 -0.05 -3.92
C LEU A 317 23.23 -1.38 -4.40
N PRO A 318 22.63 -2.05 -5.41
CA PRO A 318 23.26 -3.22 -6.00
C PRO A 318 24.64 -2.90 -6.58
N ASN A 319 25.66 -3.71 -6.28
CA ASN A 319 27.04 -3.49 -6.73
C ASN A 319 27.20 -3.35 -8.24
N GLU A 320 26.33 -4.02 -9.01
CA GLU A 320 26.31 -3.94 -10.47
C GLU A 320 25.90 -2.57 -11.02
N LEU A 321 25.38 -1.69 -10.18
CA LEU A 321 25.01 -0.32 -10.54
C LEU A 321 26.11 0.69 -10.18
N GLU A 322 27.20 0.26 -9.62
CA GLU A 322 28.37 1.10 -9.32
C GLU A 322 29.48 0.95 -10.38
N PRO A 323 30.23 2.03 -10.70
CA PRO A 323 30.10 3.39 -10.16
C PRO A 323 28.93 4.16 -10.77
N LEU A 324 28.27 4.97 -9.95
CA LEU A 324 27.23 5.88 -10.44
C LEU A 324 27.81 7.02 -11.30
N PRO A 325 27.06 7.55 -12.27
CA PRO A 325 27.45 8.73 -13.03
C PRO A 325 27.72 9.94 -12.13
N ALA A 326 28.57 10.86 -12.56
CA ALA A 326 29.06 11.99 -11.78
C ALA A 326 27.93 12.96 -11.31
N ASN A 327 26.81 13.01 -12.04
CA ASN A 327 25.65 13.81 -11.70
C ASN A 327 24.67 13.11 -10.74
N PHE A 328 24.95 11.85 -10.32
CA PHE A 328 24.18 11.06 -9.37
C PHE A 328 24.83 11.11 -7.99
N ARG A 329 23.96 11.22 -6.97
CA ARG A 329 24.31 11.04 -5.57
C ARG A 329 23.38 10.01 -4.96
N TYR A 330 23.95 8.94 -4.44
CA TYR A 330 23.19 7.92 -3.70
C TYR A 330 23.14 8.25 -2.22
N HIS A 331 21.95 8.06 -1.64
CA HIS A 331 21.75 8.06 -0.21
C HIS A 331 20.64 7.03 0.14
N PRO A 332 20.89 6.08 1.05
CA PRO A 332 19.91 5.01 1.32
C PRO A 332 18.52 5.52 1.69
N PHE A 333 18.44 6.60 2.45
CA PHE A 333 17.19 7.18 2.91
C PHE A 333 17.30 8.70 3.06
N VAL A 334 16.26 9.40 2.64
CA VAL A 334 16.06 10.83 2.92
C VAL A 334 14.61 11.06 3.35
N PRO A 335 14.31 12.09 4.18
CA PRO A 335 12.93 12.45 4.51
C PRO A 335 12.15 12.82 3.24
N GLY A 336 11.14 12.00 2.90
CA GLY A 336 10.49 12.05 1.58
C GLY A 336 9.80 13.38 1.26
N LEU A 337 9.07 13.97 2.21
CA LEU A 337 8.42 15.28 1.99
C LEU A 337 9.44 16.38 1.73
N MET A 338 10.51 16.42 2.53
CA MET A 338 11.58 17.40 2.40
C MET A 338 12.29 17.27 1.05
N MET A 339 12.59 16.01 0.65
CA MET A 339 13.26 15.76 -0.62
C MET A 339 12.37 16.12 -1.81
N ALA A 340 11.09 15.74 -1.76
CA ALA A 340 10.13 16.11 -2.81
C ALA A 340 9.99 17.63 -2.95
N GLN A 341 9.86 18.37 -1.85
CA GLN A 341 9.78 19.84 -1.86
C GLN A 341 11.02 20.51 -2.47
N ARG A 342 12.20 19.87 -2.32
CA ARG A 342 13.47 20.38 -2.87
C ARG A 342 13.68 19.99 -4.32
N SER A 343 12.92 19.03 -4.83
CA SER A 343 13.10 18.47 -6.18
C SER A 343 12.23 19.19 -7.21
N ASP A 344 12.76 19.34 -8.41
CA ASP A 344 12.04 19.84 -9.57
C ASP A 344 11.26 18.72 -10.27
N LEU A 345 11.67 17.47 -10.05
CA LEU A 345 11.04 16.29 -10.59
C LEU A 345 11.21 15.09 -9.65
N LEU A 346 10.16 14.30 -9.50
CA LEU A 346 10.18 13.01 -8.82
C LEU A 346 10.07 11.87 -9.84
N ILE A 347 11.00 10.89 -9.80
CA ILE A 347 10.88 9.66 -10.58
C ILE A 347 10.68 8.50 -9.63
N HIS A 348 9.59 7.72 -9.82
CA HIS A 348 9.28 6.65 -8.90
C HIS A 348 8.48 5.49 -9.54
N HIS A 349 8.35 4.41 -8.78
CA HIS A 349 7.73 3.16 -9.21
C HIS A 349 6.18 3.15 -9.26
N GLY A 350 5.50 4.25 -8.94
CA GLY A 350 4.04 4.34 -8.95
C GLY A 350 3.34 3.91 -7.67
N GLY A 351 4.06 3.65 -6.57
CA GLY A 351 3.41 3.40 -5.28
C GLY A 351 2.56 4.60 -4.83
N TYR A 352 1.37 4.32 -4.28
CA TYR A 352 0.40 5.37 -3.91
C TYR A 352 1.00 6.46 -2.99
N GLY A 353 1.79 6.06 -1.98
CA GLY A 353 2.47 7.02 -1.09
C GLY A 353 3.41 7.98 -1.82
N SER A 354 4.13 7.50 -2.84
CA SER A 354 5.01 8.35 -3.65
C SER A 354 4.22 9.31 -4.54
N CYS A 355 3.11 8.82 -5.14
CA CYS A 355 2.20 9.69 -5.90
C CYS A 355 1.61 10.79 -5.01
N GLN A 356 1.11 10.43 -3.82
CA GLN A 356 0.58 11.40 -2.85
C GLN A 356 1.65 12.40 -2.38
N THR A 357 2.90 11.95 -2.20
CA THR A 357 4.01 12.83 -1.81
C THR A 357 4.27 13.87 -2.90
N GLY A 358 4.41 13.47 -4.16
CA GLY A 358 4.61 14.40 -5.29
C GLY A 358 3.43 15.37 -5.44
N LEU A 359 2.21 14.88 -5.42
CA LEU A 359 1.00 15.69 -5.55
C LEU A 359 0.84 16.67 -4.36
N PHE A 360 1.11 16.24 -3.13
CA PHE A 360 1.00 17.08 -1.94
C PHE A 360 2.07 18.18 -1.91
N THR A 361 3.29 17.90 -2.34
CA THR A 361 4.38 18.87 -2.40
C THR A 361 4.32 19.80 -3.61
N GLY A 362 3.54 19.43 -4.64
CA GLY A 362 3.47 20.14 -5.91
C GLY A 362 4.65 19.84 -6.82
N THR A 363 5.30 18.70 -6.62
CA THR A 363 6.43 18.22 -7.42
C THR A 363 5.89 17.33 -8.55
N PRO A 364 6.13 17.66 -9.82
CA PRO A 364 5.71 16.84 -10.94
C PRO A 364 6.46 15.50 -10.95
N ALA A 365 5.87 14.49 -11.58
CA ALA A 365 6.44 13.14 -11.57
C ALA A 365 6.58 12.51 -12.96
N VAL A 366 7.64 11.70 -13.14
CA VAL A 366 7.71 10.64 -14.15
C VAL A 366 7.61 9.30 -13.44
N ILE A 367 6.62 8.49 -13.81
CA ILE A 367 6.29 7.26 -13.11
C ILE A 367 6.63 6.05 -13.98
N ILE A 368 7.32 5.09 -13.39
CA ILE A 368 7.69 3.81 -14.02
C ILE A 368 6.91 2.71 -13.28
N PRO A 369 5.63 2.47 -13.63
CA PRO A 369 4.83 1.51 -12.91
C PRO A 369 5.30 0.09 -13.15
N THR A 370 5.43 -0.70 -12.10
CA THR A 370 5.98 -2.06 -12.18
C THR A 370 4.89 -3.14 -12.13
N TYR A 371 3.64 -2.76 -11.84
CA TYR A 371 2.44 -3.61 -11.93
C TYR A 371 1.15 -2.76 -11.90
N SER A 372 -0.01 -3.41 -12.01
CA SER A 372 -1.33 -2.81 -12.29
C SER A 372 -1.79 -1.72 -11.31
N GLU A 373 -1.71 -1.92 -9.99
CA GLU A 373 -2.11 -0.90 -9.02
C GLU A 373 -1.23 0.36 -9.16
N ARG A 374 0.05 0.18 -9.43
CA ARG A 374 0.98 1.29 -9.66
C ARG A 374 0.72 2.02 -10.97
N GLU A 375 0.29 1.29 -12.01
CA GLU A 375 -0.16 1.89 -13.28
C GLU A 375 -1.46 2.67 -13.07
N SER A 376 -2.39 2.16 -12.26
CA SER A 376 -3.59 2.87 -11.84
C SER A 376 -3.26 4.23 -11.24
N ASN A 377 -2.34 4.24 -10.27
CA ASN A 377 -1.89 5.47 -9.63
C ASN A 377 -1.22 6.44 -10.63
N ALA A 378 -0.38 5.91 -11.52
CA ALA A 378 0.31 6.69 -12.54
C ALA A 378 -0.66 7.37 -13.50
N ARG A 379 -1.67 6.65 -13.98
CA ARG A 379 -2.74 7.17 -14.84
C ARG A 379 -3.52 8.32 -14.20
N ARG A 380 -3.73 8.26 -12.87
CA ARG A 380 -4.39 9.34 -12.12
C ARG A 380 -3.51 10.59 -12.03
N VAL A 381 -2.21 10.44 -11.81
CA VAL A 381 -1.26 11.57 -11.81
C VAL A 381 -1.21 12.21 -13.20
N GLN A 382 -1.18 11.41 -14.27
CA GLN A 382 -1.25 11.90 -15.65
C GLN A 382 -2.59 12.60 -15.94
N ALA A 383 -3.71 12.04 -15.50
CA ALA A 383 -5.04 12.60 -15.73
C ALA A 383 -5.22 14.01 -15.16
N VAL A 384 -4.56 14.34 -14.05
CA VAL A 384 -4.55 15.70 -13.49
C VAL A 384 -3.44 16.59 -14.08
N GLY A 385 -2.65 16.06 -15.02
CA GLY A 385 -1.57 16.76 -15.71
C GLY A 385 -0.35 17.08 -14.84
N ALA A 386 -0.20 16.38 -13.70
CA ALA A 386 0.89 16.58 -12.75
C ALA A 386 2.12 15.70 -13.02
N GLY A 387 2.12 14.96 -14.12
CA GLY A 387 3.23 14.09 -14.51
C GLY A 387 2.86 13.18 -15.66
N GLU A 388 3.82 12.35 -16.04
CA GLU A 388 3.68 11.35 -17.09
C GLU A 388 4.13 9.97 -16.58
N PHE A 389 3.83 8.91 -17.35
CA PHE A 389 4.32 7.58 -17.01
C PHE A 389 4.75 6.81 -18.25
N ILE A 390 5.70 5.90 -18.05
CA ILE A 390 6.16 4.96 -19.05
C ILE A 390 6.07 3.54 -18.52
N THR A 391 5.28 2.70 -19.17
CA THR A 391 5.12 1.30 -18.78
C THR A 391 6.26 0.47 -19.33
N PRO A 392 7.01 -0.25 -18.47
CA PRO A 392 8.07 -1.13 -18.93
C PRO A 392 7.55 -2.20 -19.90
N THR A 393 8.27 -2.46 -20.96
CA THR A 393 8.07 -3.64 -21.82
C THR A 393 8.56 -4.88 -21.09
N THR A 394 7.90 -6.00 -21.33
CA THR A 394 8.27 -7.28 -20.74
C THR A 394 8.71 -8.23 -21.85
N ASP A 395 9.83 -8.91 -21.65
CA ASP A 395 10.31 -9.90 -22.62
C ASP A 395 9.32 -11.09 -22.77
N PRO A 396 9.44 -11.92 -23.82
CA PRO A 396 8.58 -13.06 -24.04
C PRO A 396 8.58 -14.10 -22.89
N SER A 397 9.63 -14.11 -22.05
CA SER A 397 9.70 -14.97 -20.86
C SER A 397 8.88 -14.41 -19.69
N GLY A 398 8.45 -13.16 -19.75
CA GLY A 398 7.74 -12.46 -18.70
C GLY A 398 8.61 -12.11 -17.49
N ARG A 399 9.93 -12.31 -17.58
CA ARG A 399 10.84 -12.16 -16.43
C ARG A 399 11.62 -10.86 -16.44
N ASN A 400 11.98 -10.36 -17.61
CA ASN A 400 12.78 -9.17 -17.73
C ASN A 400 11.91 -8.00 -18.18
N LYS A 401 12.05 -6.90 -17.50
CA LYS A 401 11.40 -5.62 -17.84
C LYS A 401 12.47 -4.68 -18.36
N ASP A 402 12.10 -3.92 -19.38
CA ASP A 402 12.99 -2.95 -20.01
C ASP A 402 12.25 -1.67 -20.38
N ILE A 403 13.00 -0.57 -20.47
CA ILE A 403 12.52 0.75 -20.90
C ILE A 403 13.56 1.30 -21.86
N ASP A 404 13.12 1.84 -22.98
CA ASP A 404 13.98 2.58 -23.89
C ASP A 404 14.54 3.83 -23.16
N PRO A 405 15.88 3.91 -22.99
CA PRO A 405 16.50 5.05 -22.29
C PRO A 405 16.25 6.40 -22.97
N ASP A 406 16.14 6.42 -24.30
CA ASP A 406 15.92 7.66 -25.05
C ASP A 406 14.48 8.14 -24.90
N GLU A 407 13.50 7.21 -24.86
CA GLU A 407 12.11 7.52 -24.57
C GLU A 407 11.97 8.06 -23.14
N LEU A 408 12.59 7.40 -22.15
CA LEU A 408 12.59 7.87 -20.77
C LEU A 408 13.22 9.26 -20.63
N ARG A 409 14.36 9.48 -21.28
CA ARG A 409 15.05 10.79 -21.30
C ARG A 409 14.16 11.88 -21.89
N ALA A 410 13.52 11.61 -23.03
CA ALA A 410 12.61 12.54 -23.67
C ALA A 410 11.43 12.90 -22.75
N MET A 411 10.84 11.92 -22.07
CA MET A 411 9.74 12.12 -21.12
C MET A 411 10.19 12.94 -19.90
N VAL A 412 11.36 12.64 -19.32
CA VAL A 412 11.93 13.41 -18.21
C VAL A 412 12.12 14.87 -18.61
N ARG A 413 12.71 15.14 -19.78
CA ARG A 413 12.86 16.51 -20.29
C ARG A 413 11.51 17.19 -20.52
N GLN A 414 10.55 16.47 -21.09
CA GLN A 414 9.20 17.00 -21.30
C GLN A 414 8.57 17.45 -19.97
N VAL A 415 8.53 16.58 -18.94
CA VAL A 415 7.91 16.92 -17.66
C VAL A 415 8.67 18.02 -16.94
N LEU A 416 10.02 17.97 -16.96
CA LEU A 416 10.88 18.91 -16.24
C LEU A 416 10.79 20.34 -16.82
N PHE A 417 10.76 20.47 -18.15
CA PHE A 417 10.81 21.76 -18.82
C PHE A 417 9.46 22.25 -19.37
N THR A 418 8.38 21.49 -19.15
CA THR A 418 7.03 21.94 -19.52
C THR A 418 6.33 22.60 -18.32
N PRO A 419 6.14 23.93 -18.33
CA PRO A 419 5.59 24.64 -17.18
C PRO A 419 4.21 24.16 -16.73
N SER A 420 3.41 23.59 -17.63
CA SER A 420 2.08 23.08 -17.31
C SER A 420 2.11 21.93 -16.29
N CYS A 421 3.08 21.01 -16.37
CA CYS A 421 3.20 19.89 -15.41
C CYS A 421 3.43 20.42 -13.98
N ALA A 422 4.41 21.29 -13.81
CA ALA A 422 4.69 21.92 -12.52
C ALA A 422 3.55 22.79 -12.02
N ASN A 423 2.85 23.53 -12.91
CA ASN A 423 1.70 24.35 -12.55
C ASN A 423 0.52 23.48 -12.09
N ASN A 424 0.24 22.38 -12.78
CA ASN A 424 -0.80 21.44 -12.39
C ASN A 424 -0.46 20.75 -11.07
N ALA A 425 0.78 20.28 -10.88
CA ALA A 425 1.22 19.70 -9.62
C ALA A 425 1.01 20.68 -8.47
N ARG A 426 1.41 21.94 -8.60
CA ARG A 426 1.16 23.00 -7.60
C ARG A 426 -0.32 23.28 -7.37
N ARG A 427 -1.15 23.26 -8.42
CA ARG A 427 -2.61 23.42 -8.30
C ARG A 427 -3.22 22.30 -7.47
N ILE A 428 -2.87 21.04 -7.78
CA ILE A 428 -3.33 19.87 -7.03
C ILE A 428 -2.84 19.92 -5.58
N SER A 429 -1.58 20.29 -5.36
CA SER A 429 -1.00 20.46 -4.02
C SER A 429 -1.84 21.39 -3.15
N LYS A 430 -2.21 22.57 -3.67
CA LYS A 430 -3.07 23.52 -2.95
C LYS A 430 -4.44 22.91 -2.60
N MET A 431 -5.02 22.17 -3.52
CA MET A 431 -6.31 21.50 -3.28
C MET A 431 -6.17 20.42 -2.20
N MET A 432 -5.14 19.57 -2.27
CA MET A 432 -4.89 18.52 -1.27
C MET A 432 -4.60 19.08 0.12
N GLN A 433 -3.86 20.18 0.21
CA GLN A 433 -3.54 20.83 1.49
C GLN A 433 -4.76 21.54 2.11
N ALA A 434 -5.77 21.87 1.32
CA ALA A 434 -7.02 22.46 1.79
C ALA A 434 -8.04 21.43 2.30
N VAL A 435 -7.81 20.14 2.09
CA VAL A 435 -8.75 19.06 2.43
C VAL A 435 -8.19 18.19 3.53
N GLY A 436 -8.97 17.94 4.57
CA GLY A 436 -8.73 16.90 5.55
C GLY A 436 -7.44 17.06 6.35
N GLY A 437 -6.56 16.07 6.21
CA GLY A 437 -5.35 15.93 7.03
C GLY A 437 -5.61 15.18 8.33
N VAL A 438 -4.54 14.95 9.09
CA VAL A 438 -4.54 14.05 10.25
C VAL A 438 -5.52 14.51 11.34
N SER A 439 -5.46 15.78 11.75
CA SER A 439 -6.31 16.32 12.84
C SER A 439 -7.79 16.26 12.47
N TRP A 440 -8.14 16.69 11.27
CA TRP A 440 -9.51 16.66 10.78
C TRP A 440 -10.05 15.22 10.66
N THR A 441 -9.23 14.29 10.18
CA THR A 441 -9.58 12.87 10.10
C THR A 441 -9.85 12.29 11.48
N THR A 442 -9.04 12.66 12.46
CA THR A 442 -9.22 12.28 13.86
C THR A 442 -10.55 12.80 14.42
N ASP A 443 -10.90 14.07 14.13
CA ASP A 443 -12.18 14.66 14.51
C ASP A 443 -13.37 13.85 13.95
N ARG A 444 -13.31 13.43 12.68
CA ARG A 444 -14.36 12.61 12.06
C ARG A 444 -14.50 11.24 12.72
N ILE A 445 -13.39 10.59 13.08
CA ILE A 445 -13.42 9.30 13.80
C ILE A 445 -14.07 9.49 15.19
N GLU A 446 -13.67 10.51 15.94
CA GLU A 446 -14.25 10.78 17.26
C GLU A 446 -15.73 11.13 17.20
N GLU A 447 -16.15 11.95 16.23
CA GLU A 447 -17.57 12.30 16.02
C GLU A 447 -18.39 11.07 15.66
N PHE A 448 -17.90 10.23 14.77
CA PHE A 448 -18.53 8.97 14.39
C PHE A 448 -18.72 8.07 15.62
N CYS A 449 -17.68 7.88 16.42
CA CYS A 449 -17.77 7.05 17.62
C CYS A 449 -18.77 7.63 18.65
N ARG A 450 -18.77 8.96 18.87
CA ARG A 450 -19.73 9.62 19.76
C ARG A 450 -21.18 9.47 19.30
N SER A 451 -21.43 9.48 18.00
CA SER A 451 -22.78 9.30 17.44
C SER A 451 -23.36 7.90 17.65
N ARG A 452 -22.50 6.89 17.80
CA ARG A 452 -22.87 5.48 18.04
C ARG A 452 -23.09 5.14 19.51
N GLN A 453 -22.64 5.99 20.44
CA GLN A 453 -22.83 5.81 21.88
C GLN A 453 -24.14 6.43 22.40
N ARG A 454 -24.81 7.20 21.57
CA ARG A 454 -26.16 7.76 21.82
C ARG A 454 -27.23 6.85 21.25
#